data_e2004eb17b490be5c8ec816f062ad4a7
#
_entry.id   e2004eb17b490be5c8ec816f062ad4a7
#
_cell.length_a   1.000
_cell.length_b   1.000
_cell.length_c   1.000
_cell.angle_alpha   90.00
_cell.angle_beta   90.00
_cell.angle_gamma   90.00
#
_symmetry.space_group_name_H-M   'P 1'
#
loop_
_entity.id
_entity.type
_entity.pdbx_description
1 polymer ?
#
loop_
_entity_poly.entity_id
_entity_poly.type
_entity_poly.pdbx_seq_one_letter_code
_entity_poly.pdbx_strand_id
1 'polypeptide(L)'
;KGPVQASVEMANTPDRAVKTLKSMPEYVDRFEAAFADDGDPVSFDNMAKALEAFQATLLTPNSRFDLYLKGHENALSTKQKRGLQEFMSTGCVGCHNGVNLGGQGYYPFGLIEKPGADVLPRDDRGRFQVTNTASDDYVFRAAPLRNIAITQPYFHSGKVWSLENAVALMGLSQLGQELNEQEVDRITAFL
;
A
#
# COMPACT_ATOMS: atom_id res chain seq x y z
N LYS A 1 -10.18 13.47 3.24
CA LYS A 1 -10.70 14.19 4.44
C LYS A 1 -10.40 13.42 5.74
N GLY A 2 -10.59 12.10 5.76
CA GLY A 2 -10.39 11.25 6.94
C GLY A 2 -9.06 11.49 7.67
N PRO A 3 -7.91 11.30 7.02
CA PRO A 3 -6.59 11.47 7.66
C PRO A 3 -6.36 12.82 8.31
N VAL A 4 -6.93 13.89 7.75
CA VAL A 4 -6.80 15.24 8.33
C VAL A 4 -7.51 15.34 9.68
N GLN A 5 -8.64 14.64 9.85
CA GLN A 5 -9.50 14.72 11.03
C GLN A 5 -9.25 13.62 12.05
N ALA A 6 -8.69 12.48 11.61
CA ALA A 6 -8.45 11.34 12.48
C ALA A 6 -7.49 11.70 13.62
N SER A 7 -7.90 11.40 14.85
CA SER A 7 -7.13 11.71 16.06
C SER A 7 -5.79 11.00 16.14
N VAL A 8 -5.70 9.84 15.52
CA VAL A 8 -4.47 9.02 15.44
C VAL A 8 -3.55 9.40 14.27
N GLU A 9 -3.94 10.37 13.43
CA GLU A 9 -3.17 10.86 12.29
C GLU A 9 -2.87 12.36 12.47
N MET A 10 -3.58 13.25 11.77
CA MET A 10 -3.31 14.69 11.84
C MET A 10 -4.04 15.42 12.97
N ALA A 11 -5.07 14.82 13.56
CA ALA A 11 -5.87 15.37 14.66
C ALA A 11 -6.29 16.85 14.44
N ASN A 12 -6.61 17.21 13.20
CA ASN A 12 -6.99 18.58 12.82
C ASN A 12 -8.52 18.70 12.67
N THR A 13 -9.01 19.92 12.60
CA THR A 13 -10.41 20.20 12.30
C THR A 13 -10.54 20.91 10.95
N PRO A 14 -11.68 20.77 10.25
CA PRO A 14 -11.95 21.49 9.00
C PRO A 14 -11.72 23.00 9.15
N ASP A 15 -12.27 23.61 10.21
CA ASP A 15 -12.16 25.04 10.47
C ASP A 15 -10.71 25.49 10.69
N ARG A 16 -9.95 24.71 11.45
CA ARG A 16 -8.52 25.02 11.70
C ARG A 16 -7.71 24.90 10.42
N ALA A 17 -7.93 23.87 9.63
CA ALA A 17 -7.24 23.67 8.35
C ALA A 17 -7.52 24.83 7.39
N VAL A 18 -8.79 25.19 7.19
CA VAL A 18 -9.21 26.31 6.35
C VAL A 18 -8.66 27.64 6.86
N LYS A 19 -8.75 27.91 8.16
CA LYS A 19 -8.18 29.11 8.77
C LYS A 19 -6.68 29.23 8.51
N THR A 20 -5.95 28.11 8.61
CA THR A 20 -4.52 28.09 8.33
C THR A 20 -4.25 28.44 6.87
N LEU A 21 -4.97 27.83 5.91
CA LEU A 21 -4.82 28.15 4.50
C LEU A 21 -5.15 29.61 4.19
N LYS A 22 -6.26 30.14 4.76
CA LYS A 22 -6.67 31.56 4.58
C LYS A 22 -5.67 32.55 5.21
N SER A 23 -4.81 32.13 6.14
CA SER A 23 -3.76 32.98 6.71
C SER A 23 -2.54 33.15 5.82
N MET A 24 -2.44 32.42 4.73
CA MET A 24 -1.31 32.44 3.80
C MET A 24 -1.76 32.98 2.43
N PRO A 25 -1.43 34.24 2.07
CA PRO A 25 -1.92 34.87 0.84
C PRO A 25 -1.70 34.04 -0.43
N GLU A 26 -0.54 33.45 -0.56
CA GLU A 26 -0.20 32.61 -1.74
C GLU A 26 -1.16 31.41 -1.90
N TYR A 27 -1.62 30.81 -0.80
CA TYR A 27 -2.64 29.75 -0.88
C TYR A 27 -3.99 30.33 -1.28
N VAL A 28 -4.38 31.50 -0.76
CA VAL A 28 -5.64 32.16 -1.14
C VAL A 28 -5.65 32.40 -2.65
N ASP A 29 -4.62 33.04 -3.20
CA ASP A 29 -4.51 33.33 -4.63
C ASP A 29 -4.60 32.07 -5.49
N ARG A 30 -3.91 31.00 -5.08
CA ARG A 30 -3.92 29.72 -5.80
C ARG A 30 -5.28 29.02 -5.75
N PHE A 31 -5.97 29.06 -4.60
CA PHE A 31 -7.29 28.48 -4.46
C PHE A 31 -8.33 29.28 -5.25
N GLU A 32 -8.27 30.61 -5.25
CA GLU A 32 -9.14 31.48 -6.07
C GLU A 32 -8.94 31.20 -7.56
N ALA A 33 -7.70 31.03 -8.00
CA ALA A 33 -7.42 30.68 -9.38
C ALA A 33 -7.90 29.28 -9.77
N ALA A 34 -7.78 28.29 -8.87
CA ALA A 34 -8.14 26.90 -9.14
C ALA A 34 -9.64 26.62 -9.02
N PHE A 35 -10.36 27.38 -8.21
CA PHE A 35 -11.77 27.19 -7.86
C PHE A 35 -12.56 28.51 -8.05
N ALA A 36 -12.33 29.18 -9.16
CA ALA A 36 -12.89 30.52 -9.45
C ALA A 36 -14.42 30.57 -9.43
N ASP A 37 -15.09 29.46 -9.76
CA ASP A 37 -16.54 29.36 -9.80
C ASP A 37 -17.19 29.03 -8.47
N ASP A 38 -16.37 28.72 -7.43
CA ASP A 38 -16.86 28.38 -6.10
C ASP A 38 -17.04 29.64 -5.24
N GLY A 39 -18.17 29.76 -4.55
CA GLY A 39 -18.44 30.90 -3.68
C GLY A 39 -17.50 31.04 -2.46
N ASP A 40 -16.84 29.95 -2.04
CA ASP A 40 -15.76 29.93 -1.04
C ASP A 40 -14.62 29.04 -1.56
N PRO A 41 -13.71 29.58 -2.39
CA PRO A 41 -12.61 28.83 -2.97
C PRO A 41 -11.74 28.14 -1.93
N VAL A 42 -11.42 28.79 -0.80
CA VAL A 42 -10.61 28.23 0.29
C VAL A 42 -11.50 27.49 1.27
N SER A 43 -12.03 26.35 0.84
CA SER A 43 -12.87 25.48 1.64
C SER A 43 -12.18 24.17 1.98
N PHE A 44 -12.68 23.43 2.99
CA PHE A 44 -12.17 22.11 3.33
C PHE A 44 -12.38 21.10 2.20
N ASP A 45 -13.46 21.26 1.44
CA ASP A 45 -13.75 20.42 0.28
C ASP A 45 -12.74 20.66 -0.85
N ASN A 46 -12.44 21.90 -1.14
CA ASN A 46 -11.47 22.25 -2.18
C ASN A 46 -10.03 21.89 -1.76
N MET A 47 -9.69 21.99 -0.47
CA MET A 47 -8.45 21.44 0.05
C MET A 47 -8.35 19.93 -0.22
N ALA A 48 -9.42 19.18 0.02
CA ALA A 48 -9.43 17.74 -0.24
C ALA A 48 -9.29 17.43 -1.76
N LYS A 49 -9.96 18.18 -2.63
CA LYS A 49 -9.82 18.05 -4.09
C LYS A 49 -8.39 18.36 -4.55
N ALA A 50 -7.77 19.41 -4.00
CA ALA A 50 -6.39 19.76 -4.32
C ALA A 50 -5.41 18.66 -3.90
N LEU A 51 -5.59 18.07 -2.71
CA LEU A 51 -4.80 16.92 -2.25
C LEU A 51 -5.02 15.69 -3.12
N GLU A 52 -6.25 15.41 -3.54
CA GLU A 52 -6.57 14.31 -4.46
C GLU A 52 -5.87 14.51 -5.81
N ALA A 53 -5.97 15.72 -6.40
CA ALA A 53 -5.31 16.04 -7.64
C ALA A 53 -3.78 15.88 -7.54
N PHE A 54 -3.18 16.34 -6.44
CA PHE A 54 -1.75 16.14 -6.18
C PHE A 54 -1.40 14.65 -6.08
N GLN A 55 -2.16 13.87 -5.30
CA GLN A 55 -1.91 12.44 -5.15
C GLN A 55 -2.03 11.69 -6.49
N ALA A 56 -2.94 12.13 -7.38
CA ALA A 56 -3.08 11.55 -8.72
C ALA A 56 -1.84 11.78 -9.61
N THR A 57 -0.98 12.74 -9.28
CA THR A 57 0.30 12.94 -9.98
C THR A 57 1.44 12.06 -9.46
N LEU A 58 1.28 11.44 -8.29
CA LEU A 58 2.30 10.59 -7.66
C LEU A 58 2.33 9.19 -8.30
N LEU A 59 2.61 9.15 -9.59
CA LEU A 59 2.71 7.92 -10.35
C LEU A 59 4.18 7.62 -10.64
N THR A 60 4.54 6.33 -10.54
CA THR A 60 5.87 5.82 -10.90
C THR A 60 5.75 4.86 -12.10
N PRO A 61 5.38 5.38 -13.30
CA PRO A 61 5.22 4.54 -14.50
C PRO A 61 6.57 4.08 -15.05
N ASN A 62 6.51 3.07 -15.92
CA ASN A 62 7.69 2.54 -16.63
C ASN A 62 8.77 1.94 -15.71
N SER A 63 8.33 1.26 -14.64
CA SER A 63 9.22 0.36 -13.90
C SER A 63 9.85 -0.69 -14.86
N ARG A 64 10.92 -1.34 -14.43
CA ARG A 64 11.52 -2.44 -15.21
C ARG A 64 10.49 -3.52 -15.53
N PHE A 65 9.58 -3.80 -14.60
CA PHE A 65 8.49 -4.75 -14.82
C PHE A 65 7.49 -4.24 -15.86
N ASP A 66 7.10 -2.96 -15.84
CA ASP A 66 6.23 -2.38 -16.87
C ASP A 66 6.85 -2.45 -18.27
N LEU A 67 8.14 -2.17 -18.36
CA LEU A 67 8.87 -2.29 -19.63
C LEU A 67 8.91 -3.74 -20.12
N TYR A 68 9.14 -4.67 -19.21
CA TYR A 68 9.11 -6.11 -19.55
C TYR A 68 7.73 -6.53 -20.07
N LEU A 69 6.64 -6.10 -19.44
CA LEU A 69 5.28 -6.37 -19.92
C LEU A 69 4.98 -5.73 -21.29
N LYS A 70 5.66 -4.64 -21.65
CA LYS A 70 5.59 -4.00 -22.98
C LYS A 70 6.46 -4.68 -24.04
N GLY A 71 7.12 -5.80 -23.71
CA GLY A 71 7.93 -6.57 -24.63
C GLY A 71 9.43 -6.24 -24.61
N HIS A 72 9.90 -5.37 -23.71
CA HIS A 72 11.33 -5.12 -23.52
C HIS A 72 11.95 -6.25 -22.67
N GLU A 73 12.25 -7.37 -23.30
CA GLU A 73 12.71 -8.58 -22.60
C GLU A 73 13.95 -8.37 -21.72
N ASN A 74 14.83 -7.45 -22.08
CA ASN A 74 16.04 -7.14 -21.34
C ASN A 74 15.82 -6.17 -20.16
N ALA A 75 14.59 -5.70 -19.93
CA ALA A 75 14.27 -4.82 -18.82
C ALA A 75 14.41 -5.52 -17.46
N LEU A 76 14.15 -6.83 -17.40
CA LEU A 76 14.41 -7.66 -16.23
C LEU A 76 15.66 -8.52 -16.44
N SER A 77 16.48 -8.63 -15.40
CA SER A 77 17.59 -9.58 -15.35
C SER A 77 17.08 -11.02 -15.33
N THR A 78 17.96 -11.98 -15.63
CA THR A 78 17.64 -13.41 -15.53
C THR A 78 17.14 -13.80 -14.14
N LYS A 79 17.75 -13.23 -13.08
CA LYS A 79 17.34 -13.47 -11.67
C LYS A 79 15.92 -12.94 -11.42
N GLN A 80 15.62 -11.73 -11.88
CA GLN A 80 14.28 -11.12 -11.74
C GLN A 80 13.20 -11.88 -12.50
N LYS A 81 13.51 -12.37 -13.71
CA LYS A 81 12.57 -13.21 -14.50
C LYS A 81 12.27 -14.52 -13.78
N ARG A 82 13.28 -15.15 -13.18
CA ARG A 82 13.09 -16.36 -12.36
C ARG A 82 12.25 -16.04 -11.11
N GLY A 83 12.51 -14.92 -10.45
CA GLY A 83 11.73 -14.47 -9.29
C GLY A 83 10.26 -14.21 -9.65
N LEU A 84 9.98 -13.58 -10.80
CA LEU A 84 8.61 -13.43 -11.31
C LEU A 84 7.96 -14.79 -11.56
N GLN A 85 8.67 -15.73 -12.16
CA GLN A 85 8.17 -17.06 -12.42
C GLN A 85 7.85 -17.80 -11.12
N GLU A 86 8.71 -17.71 -10.10
CA GLU A 86 8.49 -18.28 -8.77
C GLU A 86 7.33 -17.59 -8.05
N PHE A 87 7.25 -16.27 -8.10
CA PHE A 87 6.12 -15.52 -7.55
C PHE A 87 4.77 -15.98 -8.10
N MET A 88 4.73 -16.33 -9.40
CA MET A 88 3.52 -16.89 -10.03
C MET A 88 3.29 -18.34 -9.64
N SER A 89 4.33 -19.18 -9.72
CA SER A 89 4.18 -20.63 -9.53
C SER A 89 3.93 -21.05 -8.08
N THR A 90 4.43 -20.29 -7.10
CA THR A 90 4.14 -20.51 -5.68
C THR A 90 2.74 -20.06 -5.27
N GLY A 91 2.08 -19.22 -6.07
CA GLY A 91 0.70 -18.79 -5.83
C GLY A 91 0.54 -17.38 -5.27
N CYS A 92 1.61 -16.60 -5.09
CA CYS A 92 1.56 -15.21 -4.61
C CYS A 92 0.62 -14.34 -5.46
N VAL A 93 0.59 -14.58 -6.76
CA VAL A 93 -0.28 -13.90 -7.73
C VAL A 93 -1.78 -14.06 -7.45
N GLY A 94 -2.19 -15.04 -6.65
CA GLY A 94 -3.58 -15.24 -6.27
C GLY A 94 -4.17 -14.04 -5.52
N CYS A 95 -3.36 -13.41 -4.66
CA CYS A 95 -3.73 -12.22 -3.88
C CYS A 95 -3.05 -10.94 -4.41
N HIS A 96 -1.82 -11.06 -4.93
CA HIS A 96 -1.03 -9.95 -5.43
C HIS A 96 -1.04 -9.89 -6.96
N ASN A 97 -2.13 -9.39 -7.53
CA ASN A 97 -2.35 -9.28 -8.96
C ASN A 97 -2.84 -7.88 -9.38
N GLY A 98 -3.12 -7.71 -10.67
CA GLY A 98 -3.58 -6.46 -11.26
C GLY A 98 -2.48 -5.40 -11.37
N VAL A 99 -2.88 -4.18 -11.74
CA VAL A 99 -1.97 -3.06 -12.04
C VAL A 99 -1.00 -2.76 -10.90
N ASN A 100 -1.46 -2.86 -9.66
CA ASN A 100 -0.68 -2.55 -8.45
C ASN A 100 -0.03 -3.78 -7.81
N LEU A 101 -0.16 -4.97 -8.40
CA LEU A 101 0.26 -6.24 -7.78
C LEU A 101 -0.34 -6.38 -6.36
N GLY A 102 -1.64 -6.20 -6.25
CA GLY A 102 -2.38 -6.19 -4.98
C GLY A 102 -3.30 -4.99 -4.84
N GLY A 103 -3.79 -4.76 -3.63
CA GLY A 103 -4.64 -3.62 -3.30
C GLY A 103 -6.13 -3.81 -3.60
N GLN A 104 -6.56 -4.94 -4.12
CA GLN A 104 -7.96 -5.16 -4.56
C GLN A 104 -8.76 -6.10 -3.66
N GLY A 105 -8.11 -7.05 -3.00
CA GLY A 105 -8.76 -8.05 -2.17
C GLY A 105 -8.47 -7.90 -0.68
N TYR A 106 -9.32 -8.50 0.14
CA TYR A 106 -9.16 -8.61 1.58
C TYR A 106 -9.03 -10.09 1.93
N TYR A 107 -7.99 -10.44 2.69
CA TYR A 107 -7.67 -11.82 3.02
C TYR A 107 -7.24 -11.95 4.48
N PRO A 108 -7.49 -13.09 5.13
CA PRO A 108 -6.95 -13.35 6.46
C PRO A 108 -5.41 -13.31 6.43
N PHE A 109 -4.80 -12.60 7.37
CA PHE A 109 -3.35 -12.66 7.56
C PHE A 109 -3.01 -13.91 8.36
N GLY A 110 -2.34 -14.85 7.71
CA GLY A 110 -2.15 -16.21 8.21
C GLY A 110 -3.30 -17.14 7.82
N LEU A 111 -3.54 -17.25 6.49
CA LEU A 111 -4.58 -18.12 5.94
C LEU A 111 -4.32 -19.61 6.26
N ILE A 112 -3.07 -20.04 6.19
CA ILE A 112 -2.64 -21.42 6.48
C ILE A 112 -2.04 -21.52 7.87
N GLU A 113 -1.07 -20.62 8.19
CA GLU A 113 -0.41 -20.58 9.47
C GLU A 113 -0.39 -19.15 10.02
N LYS A 114 -0.92 -18.96 11.23
CA LYS A 114 -0.91 -17.64 11.86
C LYS A 114 0.51 -17.21 12.15
N PRO A 115 0.92 -15.98 11.72
CA PRO A 115 2.20 -15.41 12.12
C PRO A 115 2.35 -15.31 13.62
N GLY A 116 3.59 -15.28 14.10
CA GLY A 116 3.89 -15.09 15.52
C GLY A 116 3.29 -13.79 16.09
N ALA A 117 3.12 -13.78 17.41
CA ALA A 117 2.54 -12.63 18.13
C ALA A 117 3.39 -11.35 18.03
N ASP A 118 4.63 -11.47 17.62
CA ASP A 118 5.56 -10.37 17.32
C ASP A 118 5.26 -9.70 15.98
N VAL A 119 4.59 -10.39 15.07
CA VAL A 119 4.21 -9.89 13.73
C VAL A 119 2.74 -9.46 13.68
N LEU A 120 1.86 -10.21 14.34
CA LEU A 120 0.45 -9.84 14.39
C LEU A 120 0.24 -8.57 15.23
N PRO A 121 -0.53 -7.59 14.73
CA PRO A 121 -0.88 -6.41 15.53
C PRO A 121 -1.82 -6.83 16.67
N ARG A 122 -1.45 -6.52 17.91
CA ARG A 122 -2.22 -6.93 19.11
C ARG A 122 -3.53 -6.18 19.25
N ASP A 123 -3.50 -4.89 18.92
CA ASP A 123 -4.61 -3.96 19.15
C ASP A 123 -5.42 -3.68 17.89
N ASP A 124 -5.06 -4.31 16.76
CA ASP A 124 -5.77 -4.19 15.50
C ASP A 124 -6.07 -5.56 14.90
N ARG A 125 -7.34 -5.93 14.93
CA ARG A 125 -7.87 -7.17 14.35
C ARG A 125 -8.36 -6.98 12.92
N GLY A 126 -7.92 -5.92 12.25
CA GLY A 126 -8.27 -5.63 10.86
C GLY A 126 -9.75 -5.36 10.66
N ARG A 127 -10.30 -5.93 9.60
CA ARG A 127 -11.70 -5.72 9.19
C ARG A 127 -12.72 -6.08 10.27
N PHE A 128 -12.39 -7.00 11.16
CA PHE A 128 -13.24 -7.34 12.30
C PHE A 128 -13.63 -6.12 13.13
N GLN A 129 -12.74 -5.16 13.33
CA GLN A 129 -13.03 -3.95 14.11
C GLN A 129 -14.15 -3.07 13.52
N VAL A 130 -14.42 -3.23 12.22
CA VAL A 130 -15.49 -2.50 11.52
C VAL A 130 -16.76 -3.36 11.43
N THR A 131 -16.62 -4.65 11.11
CA THR A 131 -17.76 -5.52 10.79
C THR A 131 -18.29 -6.29 11.99
N ASN A 132 -17.49 -6.48 13.04
CA ASN A 132 -17.74 -7.37 14.17
C ASN A 132 -18.13 -8.83 13.77
N THR A 133 -17.69 -9.24 12.59
CA THR A 133 -17.95 -10.57 12.02
C THR A 133 -16.75 -11.48 12.24
N ALA A 134 -16.94 -12.64 12.84
CA ALA A 134 -15.83 -13.55 13.22
C ALA A 134 -14.97 -13.98 12.02
N SER A 135 -15.54 -14.14 10.83
CA SER A 135 -14.79 -14.46 9.61
C SER A 135 -13.87 -13.33 9.13
N ASP A 136 -14.04 -12.12 9.65
CA ASP A 136 -13.23 -10.95 9.31
C ASP A 136 -12.06 -10.72 10.31
N ASP A 137 -11.86 -11.66 11.24
CA ASP A 137 -10.78 -11.58 12.22
C ASP A 137 -9.40 -11.65 11.55
N TYR A 138 -8.58 -10.64 11.79
CA TYR A 138 -7.28 -10.46 11.12
C TYR A 138 -7.35 -10.46 9.58
N VAL A 139 -8.49 -10.08 9.01
CA VAL A 139 -8.61 -9.83 7.58
C VAL A 139 -8.09 -8.44 7.26
N PHE A 140 -7.09 -8.37 6.39
CA PHE A 140 -6.49 -7.14 5.90
C PHE A 140 -6.55 -7.05 4.37
N ARG A 141 -6.42 -5.85 3.85
CA ARG A 141 -6.26 -5.63 2.43
C ARG A 141 -4.90 -6.17 1.97
N ALA A 142 -4.87 -6.98 0.92
CA ALA A 142 -3.61 -7.37 0.30
C ALA A 142 -2.86 -6.11 -0.16
N ALA A 143 -1.67 -5.88 0.39
CA ALA A 143 -0.91 -4.69 0.08
C ALA A 143 -0.49 -4.65 -1.39
N PRO A 144 -0.51 -3.48 -2.05
CA PRO A 144 0.18 -3.29 -3.32
C PRO A 144 1.68 -3.57 -3.17
N LEU A 145 2.26 -4.29 -4.14
CA LEU A 145 3.69 -4.63 -4.10
C LEU A 145 4.56 -3.74 -5.00
N ARG A 146 3.98 -2.79 -5.72
CA ARG A 146 4.79 -1.82 -6.46
C ARG A 146 5.57 -0.95 -5.51
N ASN A 147 6.87 -0.78 -5.78
CA ASN A 147 7.83 -0.05 -4.93
C ASN A 147 8.01 -0.65 -3.52
N ILE A 148 7.63 -1.90 -3.31
CA ILE A 148 7.67 -2.51 -1.98
C ILE A 148 9.08 -2.54 -1.38
N ALA A 149 10.13 -2.66 -2.20
CA ALA A 149 11.52 -2.70 -1.76
C ALA A 149 11.99 -1.45 -0.99
N ILE A 150 11.27 -0.33 -1.11
CA ILE A 150 11.63 0.95 -0.47
C ILE A 150 10.60 1.40 0.58
N THR A 151 9.67 0.54 0.98
CA THR A 151 8.56 0.90 1.87
C THR A 151 8.55 0.10 3.17
N GLN A 152 9.73 -0.33 3.65
CA GLN A 152 9.86 -0.93 4.98
C GLN A 152 9.49 0.09 6.08
N PRO A 153 9.02 -0.38 7.25
CA PRO A 153 8.79 -1.76 7.67
C PRO A 153 7.52 -2.38 7.06
N TYR A 154 7.52 -3.72 6.96
CA TYR A 154 6.46 -4.50 6.31
C TYR A 154 5.38 -4.97 7.26
N PHE A 155 4.26 -5.41 6.67
CA PHE A 155 3.01 -5.81 7.28
C PHE A 155 2.29 -4.69 8.04
N HIS A 156 1.06 -4.99 8.46
CA HIS A 156 0.24 -4.01 9.16
C HIS A 156 0.82 -3.59 10.51
N SER A 157 1.54 -4.51 11.18
CA SER A 157 2.23 -4.21 12.43
C SER A 157 3.50 -3.37 12.28
N GLY A 158 4.09 -3.28 11.08
CA GLY A 158 5.37 -2.61 10.84
C GLY A 158 6.55 -3.23 11.61
N LYS A 159 6.52 -4.54 11.88
CA LYS A 159 7.54 -5.21 12.69
C LYS A 159 8.62 -5.94 11.88
N VAL A 160 8.42 -6.08 10.58
CA VAL A 160 9.36 -6.78 9.70
C VAL A 160 10.08 -5.76 8.81
N TRP A 161 11.41 -5.72 8.91
CA TRP A 161 12.24 -4.72 8.23
C TRP A 161 12.94 -5.23 6.97
N SER A 162 13.13 -6.56 6.86
CA SER A 162 13.74 -7.19 5.68
C SER A 162 12.64 -7.67 4.73
N LEU A 163 12.78 -7.37 3.44
CA LEU A 163 11.87 -7.86 2.41
C LEU A 163 11.97 -9.37 2.26
N GLU A 164 13.17 -9.93 2.40
CA GLU A 164 13.41 -11.38 2.38
C GLU A 164 12.61 -12.08 3.49
N ASN A 165 12.66 -11.53 4.71
CA ASN A 165 11.89 -12.07 5.84
C ASN A 165 10.37 -11.94 5.59
N ALA A 166 9.93 -10.84 4.96
CA ALA A 166 8.53 -10.67 4.61
C ALA A 166 8.08 -11.69 3.55
N VAL A 167 8.90 -11.97 2.54
CA VAL A 167 8.65 -12.99 1.51
C VAL A 167 8.58 -14.38 2.13
N ALA A 168 9.56 -14.76 2.96
CA ALA A 168 9.58 -16.06 3.64
C ALA A 168 8.34 -16.24 4.53
N LEU A 169 7.98 -15.20 5.31
CA LEU A 169 6.80 -15.23 6.17
C LEU A 169 5.50 -15.36 5.36
N MET A 170 5.38 -14.69 4.22
CA MET A 170 4.23 -14.83 3.33
C MET A 170 4.13 -16.24 2.73
N GLY A 171 5.25 -16.84 2.34
CA GLY A 171 5.29 -18.23 1.89
C GLY A 171 4.70 -19.18 2.93
N LEU A 172 5.16 -19.08 4.15
CA LEU A 172 4.70 -19.91 5.25
C LEU A 172 3.25 -19.60 5.65
N SER A 173 2.96 -18.34 5.95
CA SER A 173 1.67 -17.95 6.54
C SER A 173 0.48 -18.02 5.58
N GLN A 174 0.68 -17.66 4.33
CA GLN A 174 -0.41 -17.61 3.35
C GLN A 174 -0.51 -18.87 2.50
N LEU A 175 0.62 -19.51 2.20
CA LEU A 175 0.69 -20.61 1.24
C LEU A 175 1.04 -21.95 1.90
N GLY A 176 1.46 -21.94 3.18
CA GLY A 176 1.95 -23.13 3.88
C GLY A 176 3.23 -23.69 3.25
N GLN A 177 4.03 -22.85 2.59
CA GLN A 177 5.25 -23.23 1.90
C GLN A 177 6.46 -22.62 2.57
N GLU A 178 7.38 -23.45 3.01
CA GLU A 178 8.70 -23.01 3.47
C GLU A 178 9.60 -22.78 2.26
N LEU A 179 9.72 -21.51 1.85
CA LEU A 179 10.58 -21.13 0.72
C LEU A 179 12.05 -21.24 1.14
N ASN A 180 12.88 -21.86 0.30
CA ASN A 180 14.31 -21.90 0.54
C ASN A 180 14.97 -20.53 0.24
N GLU A 181 16.21 -20.35 0.71
CA GLU A 181 16.95 -19.08 0.56
C GLU A 181 17.05 -18.59 -0.89
N GLN A 182 17.21 -19.50 -1.85
CA GLN A 182 17.31 -19.13 -3.27
C GLN A 182 15.96 -18.67 -3.84
N GLU A 183 14.86 -19.27 -3.43
CA GLU A 183 13.51 -18.84 -3.85
C GLU A 183 13.19 -17.48 -3.27
N VAL A 184 13.45 -17.28 -1.98
CA VAL A 184 13.29 -15.98 -1.33
C VAL A 184 14.12 -14.91 -2.02
N ASP A 185 15.41 -15.16 -2.28
CA ASP A 185 16.33 -14.22 -2.92
C ASP A 185 15.88 -13.86 -4.35
N ARG A 186 15.34 -14.80 -5.11
CA ARG A 186 14.85 -14.55 -6.47
C ARG A 186 13.52 -13.79 -6.47
N ILE A 187 12.57 -14.16 -5.60
CA ILE A 187 11.30 -13.44 -5.46
C ILE A 187 11.57 -11.99 -5.00
N THR A 188 12.42 -11.81 -4.00
CA THR A 188 12.83 -10.48 -3.53
C THR A 188 13.49 -9.64 -4.63
N ALA A 189 14.33 -10.27 -5.47
CA ALA A 189 14.96 -9.57 -6.59
C ALA A 189 13.95 -9.11 -7.66
N PHE A 190 12.80 -9.77 -7.78
CA PHE A 190 11.72 -9.37 -8.68
C PHE A 190 10.93 -8.19 -8.08
N LEU A 191 10.61 -8.24 -6.80
CA LEU A 191 9.84 -7.22 -6.07
C LEU A 191 10.63 -5.90 -5.92
#